data_fe64a6bbc3d1045bf677687cd007cc67
#
_entry.id   fe64a6bbc3d1045bf677687cd007cc67
#
_cell.length_a   1.000
_cell.length_b   1.000
_cell.length_c   1.000
_cell.angle_alpha   90.00
_cell.angle_beta   90.00
_cell.angle_gamma   90.00
#
_symmetry.space_group_name_H-M   'P 1'
#
loop_
_entity.id
_entity.type
_entity.pdbx_description
1 polymer ?
#
loop_
_entity_poly.entity_id
_entity_poly.type
_entity_poly.pdbx_seq_one_letter_code
_entity_poly.pdbx_strand_id
1 'polypeptide(L)'
;MYDVIVVGGGAAGTSAALTARSRGKTVAVVANPVETSSMYKAERMDNFPGMPSVSGREMAAVFRTQLEESGAELIAGRALSVVPMGGSFGVAVANDFYESRAVILAVGITRERLYPGEAEFLGRGVSYCATCDGMLYRGKTVALVGSSAEAKRDAEFLRGIGCNVLEFADAARYEIRGTKRAEALICGGETYPVDGVFIIKDTVSVANLVPGLERSGAAIAVGRDMAASIPGVFAAGDCTGKPYQAAKAVGEGNIAALSACEYLDNVK
;
A
#
# COMPACT_ATOMS: atom_id res chain seq x y z
N MET A 1 -17.78 4.35 8.70
CA MET A 1 -16.56 4.34 9.54
C MET A 1 -16.37 2.96 10.12
N TYR A 2 -15.19 2.37 10.00
CA TYR A 2 -14.81 1.06 10.55
C TYR A 2 -14.11 1.21 11.90
N ASP A 3 -14.11 0.16 12.71
CA ASP A 3 -13.21 0.13 13.87
C ASP A 3 -11.77 -0.03 13.43
N VAL A 4 -11.51 -0.92 12.46
CA VAL A 4 -10.17 -1.19 11.93
C VAL A 4 -10.19 -1.26 10.40
N ILE A 5 -9.25 -0.57 9.76
CA ILE A 5 -8.90 -0.83 8.36
C ILE A 5 -7.55 -1.55 8.34
N VAL A 6 -7.52 -2.72 7.69
CA VAL A 6 -6.30 -3.48 7.42
C VAL A 6 -5.82 -3.17 6.00
N VAL A 7 -4.61 -2.67 5.85
CA VAL A 7 -4.02 -2.37 4.54
C VAL A 7 -3.11 -3.51 4.12
N GLY A 8 -3.62 -4.35 3.23
CA GLY A 8 -2.98 -5.55 2.71
C GLY A 8 -3.71 -6.84 3.08
N GLY A 9 -4.02 -7.67 2.10
CA GLY A 9 -4.75 -8.96 2.24
C GLY A 9 -3.85 -10.20 2.19
N GLY A 10 -2.56 -10.06 2.53
CA GLY A 10 -1.62 -11.19 2.65
C GLY A 10 -1.76 -11.92 3.99
N ALA A 11 -0.77 -12.76 4.33
CA ALA A 11 -0.78 -13.59 5.53
C ALA A 11 -1.01 -12.78 6.83
N ALA A 12 -0.31 -11.66 6.98
CA ALA A 12 -0.47 -10.78 8.15
C ALA A 12 -1.85 -10.12 8.18
N GLY A 13 -2.30 -9.56 7.06
CA GLY A 13 -3.58 -8.85 6.99
C GLY A 13 -4.78 -9.77 7.15
N THR A 14 -4.74 -10.97 6.58
CA THR A 14 -5.78 -11.98 6.82
C THR A 14 -5.86 -12.34 8.30
N SER A 15 -4.73 -12.66 8.93
CA SER A 15 -4.69 -12.97 10.36
C SER A 15 -5.20 -11.82 11.22
N ALA A 16 -4.81 -10.58 10.89
CA ALA A 16 -5.29 -9.39 11.60
C ALA A 16 -6.81 -9.21 11.46
N ALA A 17 -7.34 -9.33 10.26
CA ALA A 17 -8.77 -9.18 10.02
C ALA A 17 -9.61 -10.24 10.73
N LEU A 18 -9.20 -11.52 10.64
CA LEU A 18 -9.87 -12.64 11.34
C LEU A 18 -9.90 -12.40 12.85
N THR A 19 -8.76 -11.97 13.42
CA THR A 19 -8.64 -11.71 14.87
C THR A 19 -9.51 -10.52 15.29
N ALA A 20 -9.48 -9.41 14.58
CA ALA A 20 -10.30 -8.25 14.92
C ALA A 20 -11.80 -8.55 14.76
N ARG A 21 -12.21 -9.30 13.73
CA ARG A 21 -13.59 -9.78 13.55
C ARG A 21 -14.05 -10.68 14.70
N SER A 22 -13.20 -11.62 15.15
CA SER A 22 -13.52 -12.49 16.28
C SER A 22 -13.69 -11.72 17.60
N ARG A 23 -13.16 -10.51 17.69
CA ARG A 23 -13.34 -9.56 18.79
C ARG A 23 -14.54 -8.62 18.60
N GLY A 24 -15.39 -8.87 17.61
CA GLY A 24 -16.61 -8.11 17.34
C GLY A 24 -16.37 -6.74 16.70
N LYS A 25 -15.17 -6.45 16.21
CA LYS A 25 -14.87 -5.16 15.55
C LYS A 25 -15.37 -5.17 14.09
N THR A 26 -15.78 -3.99 13.61
CA THR A 26 -16.06 -3.78 12.19
C THR A 26 -14.74 -3.60 11.45
N VAL A 27 -14.49 -4.43 10.42
CA VAL A 27 -13.20 -4.50 9.73
C VAL A 27 -13.39 -4.36 8.23
N ALA A 28 -12.57 -3.50 7.61
CA ALA A 28 -12.35 -3.50 6.17
C ALA A 28 -10.90 -3.92 5.86
N VAL A 29 -10.70 -4.64 4.76
CA VAL A 29 -9.38 -5.02 4.24
C VAL A 29 -9.21 -4.44 2.86
N VAL A 30 -8.26 -3.52 2.74
CA VAL A 30 -7.86 -2.94 1.45
C VAL A 30 -6.76 -3.81 0.86
N ALA A 31 -7.02 -4.42 -0.28
CA ALA A 31 -6.07 -5.34 -0.89
C ALA A 31 -6.02 -5.23 -2.41
N ASN A 32 -4.81 -5.31 -2.96
CA ASN A 32 -4.57 -5.57 -4.37
C ASN A 32 -5.00 -7.00 -4.75
N PRO A 33 -5.12 -7.33 -6.05
CA PRO A 33 -5.32 -8.69 -6.50
C PRO A 33 -4.29 -9.64 -5.86
N VAL A 34 -4.76 -10.78 -5.37
CA VAL A 34 -3.95 -11.75 -4.59
C VAL A 34 -2.73 -12.25 -5.35
N GLU A 35 -2.81 -12.29 -6.67
CA GLU A 35 -1.73 -12.71 -7.59
C GLU A 35 -0.49 -11.82 -7.50
N THR A 36 -0.65 -10.61 -7.01
CA THR A 36 0.46 -9.66 -6.83
C THR A 36 1.29 -9.95 -5.57
N SER A 37 0.73 -10.70 -4.63
CA SER A 37 1.37 -10.97 -3.33
C SER A 37 2.61 -11.88 -3.46
N SER A 38 3.60 -11.64 -2.59
CA SER A 38 4.79 -12.51 -2.51
C SER A 38 4.43 -13.94 -2.11
N MET A 39 3.42 -14.10 -1.26
CA MET A 39 2.93 -15.40 -0.83
C MET A 39 2.37 -16.20 -2.02
N TYR A 40 1.52 -15.61 -2.85
CA TYR A 40 0.92 -16.27 -4.02
C TYR A 40 1.97 -16.79 -5.01
N LYS A 41 3.09 -16.09 -5.14
CA LYS A 41 4.19 -16.42 -6.06
C LYS A 41 5.09 -17.55 -5.57
N ALA A 42 4.96 -18.00 -4.32
CA ALA A 42 5.75 -19.09 -3.78
C ALA A 42 5.34 -20.43 -4.42
N GLU A 43 6.29 -21.13 -5.03
CA GLU A 43 6.02 -22.42 -5.66
C GLU A 43 5.63 -23.48 -4.63
N ARG A 44 6.30 -23.47 -3.47
CA ARG A 44 6.10 -24.42 -2.38
C ARG A 44 6.50 -23.83 -1.04
N MET A 45 5.73 -24.13 -0.01
CA MET A 45 5.99 -23.80 1.39
C MET A 45 5.87 -25.05 2.24
N ASP A 46 6.98 -25.46 2.87
CA ASP A 46 7.05 -26.66 3.70
C ASP A 46 7.04 -26.35 5.22
N ASN A 47 7.22 -25.09 5.57
CA ASN A 47 7.44 -24.62 6.93
C ASN A 47 6.24 -23.87 7.55
N PHE A 48 5.04 -24.04 6.98
CA PHE A 48 3.82 -23.47 7.55
C PHE A 48 3.05 -24.55 8.33
N PRO A 49 2.92 -24.46 9.67
CA PRO A 49 2.22 -25.45 10.47
C PRO A 49 0.77 -25.62 10.02
N GLY A 50 0.33 -26.87 9.87
CA GLY A 50 -1.03 -27.20 9.45
C GLY A 50 -1.25 -27.27 7.93
N MET A 51 -0.30 -26.80 7.11
CA MET A 51 -0.38 -26.84 5.65
C MET A 51 0.93 -27.36 5.04
N PRO A 52 1.22 -28.64 5.16
CA PRO A 52 2.48 -29.22 4.66
C PRO A 52 2.52 -29.21 3.12
N SER A 53 3.66 -28.81 2.56
CA SER A 53 3.92 -28.85 1.12
C SER A 53 2.90 -28.10 0.26
N VAL A 54 2.37 -26.98 0.79
CA VAL A 54 1.37 -26.17 0.11
C VAL A 54 2.03 -25.19 -0.88
N SER A 55 1.42 -24.98 -2.04
CA SER A 55 1.80 -23.88 -2.91
C SER A 55 1.28 -22.53 -2.38
N GLY A 56 1.94 -21.44 -2.76
CA GLY A 56 1.46 -20.10 -2.41
C GLY A 56 0.07 -19.80 -2.92
N ARG A 57 -0.30 -20.36 -4.08
CA ARG A 57 -1.66 -20.22 -4.65
C ARG A 57 -2.71 -20.89 -3.78
N GLU A 58 -2.47 -22.12 -3.37
CA GLU A 58 -3.38 -22.88 -2.50
C GLU A 58 -3.52 -22.20 -1.13
N MET A 59 -2.41 -21.78 -0.52
CA MET A 59 -2.46 -21.03 0.75
C MET A 59 -3.22 -19.71 0.61
N ALA A 60 -2.99 -18.97 -0.47
CA ALA A 60 -3.68 -17.71 -0.72
C ALA A 60 -5.19 -17.92 -0.93
N ALA A 61 -5.59 -19.01 -1.59
CA ALA A 61 -7.00 -19.38 -1.76
C ALA A 61 -7.67 -19.67 -0.41
N VAL A 62 -7.02 -20.46 0.45
CA VAL A 62 -7.53 -20.74 1.80
C VAL A 62 -7.68 -19.47 2.62
N PHE A 63 -6.67 -18.60 2.63
CA PHE A 63 -6.72 -17.34 3.36
C PHE A 63 -7.82 -16.41 2.83
N ARG A 64 -8.00 -16.37 1.52
CA ARG A 64 -9.05 -15.59 0.88
C ARG A 64 -10.44 -16.07 1.29
N THR A 65 -10.69 -17.37 1.25
CA THR A 65 -11.96 -17.96 1.69
C THR A 65 -12.26 -17.62 3.16
N GLN A 66 -11.29 -17.81 4.06
CA GLN A 66 -11.47 -17.46 5.47
C GLN A 66 -11.77 -15.97 5.68
N LEU A 67 -11.13 -15.10 4.91
CA LEU A 67 -11.34 -13.66 4.98
C LEU A 67 -12.77 -13.30 4.51
N GLU A 68 -13.24 -13.88 3.42
CA GLU A 68 -14.60 -13.70 2.91
C GLU A 68 -15.67 -14.21 3.90
N GLU A 69 -15.45 -15.37 4.51
CA GLU A 69 -16.35 -15.95 5.50
C GLU A 69 -16.35 -15.20 6.84
N SER A 70 -15.30 -14.43 7.15
CA SER A 70 -15.18 -13.69 8.41
C SER A 70 -16.17 -12.54 8.55
N GLY A 71 -16.77 -12.09 7.45
CA GLY A 71 -17.60 -10.89 7.40
C GLY A 71 -16.81 -9.58 7.45
N ALA A 72 -15.49 -9.62 7.20
CA ALA A 72 -14.72 -8.42 6.91
C ALA A 72 -15.08 -7.91 5.51
N GLU A 73 -15.20 -6.60 5.35
CA GLU A 73 -15.42 -6.00 4.03
C GLU A 73 -14.13 -5.97 3.22
N LEU A 74 -14.20 -6.46 1.98
CA LEU A 74 -13.04 -6.49 1.10
C LEU A 74 -13.12 -5.34 0.10
N ILE A 75 -12.19 -4.40 0.24
CA ILE A 75 -12.05 -3.24 -0.65
C ILE A 75 -10.93 -3.56 -1.64
N ALA A 76 -11.32 -3.78 -2.90
CA ALA A 76 -10.36 -4.04 -3.96
C ALA A 76 -9.63 -2.77 -4.36
N GLY A 77 -8.32 -2.79 -4.30
CA GLY A 77 -7.48 -1.66 -4.71
C GLY A 77 -6.27 -1.46 -3.82
N ARG A 78 -5.51 -0.45 -4.19
CA ARG A 78 -4.30 -0.04 -3.47
C ARG A 78 -4.60 1.15 -2.57
N ALA A 79 -4.22 1.05 -1.29
CA ALA A 79 -4.19 2.23 -0.43
C ALA A 79 -3.10 3.19 -0.91
N LEU A 80 -3.47 4.44 -1.14
CA LEU A 80 -2.60 5.50 -1.64
C LEU A 80 -2.04 6.36 -0.51
N SER A 81 -2.84 6.60 0.52
CA SER A 81 -2.44 7.31 1.73
C SER A 81 -3.27 6.90 2.93
N VAL A 82 -2.68 7.05 4.11
CA VAL A 82 -3.33 6.94 5.41
C VAL A 82 -3.04 8.22 6.17
N VAL A 83 -4.07 8.99 6.48
CA VAL A 83 -3.94 10.32 7.08
C VAL A 83 -4.64 10.36 8.43
N PRO A 84 -3.97 10.75 9.53
CA PRO A 84 -4.62 11.00 10.82
C PRO A 84 -5.61 12.17 10.73
N MET A 85 -6.80 12.01 11.32
CA MET A 85 -7.90 12.98 11.29
C MET A 85 -8.42 13.35 12.70
N GLY A 86 -7.52 13.48 13.69
CA GLY A 86 -7.90 13.96 15.02
C GLY A 86 -8.74 12.98 15.86
N GLY A 87 -8.42 11.68 15.79
CA GLY A 87 -9.10 10.60 16.54
C GLY A 87 -9.57 9.46 15.65
N SER A 88 -9.46 9.63 14.36
CA SER A 88 -9.69 8.60 13.32
C SER A 88 -8.60 8.69 12.25
N PHE A 89 -8.68 7.81 11.26
CA PHE A 89 -7.79 7.74 10.11
C PHE A 89 -8.59 7.70 8.83
N GLY A 90 -8.14 8.47 7.84
CA GLY A 90 -8.62 8.39 6.48
C GLY A 90 -7.71 7.54 5.62
N VAL A 91 -8.25 6.57 4.91
CA VAL A 91 -7.54 5.70 3.98
C VAL A 91 -8.06 5.97 2.57
N ALA A 92 -7.21 6.52 1.71
CA ALA A 92 -7.52 6.76 0.31
C ALA A 92 -7.26 5.49 -0.51
N VAL A 93 -8.25 5.06 -1.31
CA VAL A 93 -8.16 3.90 -2.22
C VAL A 93 -8.75 4.33 -3.56
N ALA A 94 -7.93 4.44 -4.58
CA ALA A 94 -8.33 5.03 -5.87
C ALA A 94 -9.02 6.40 -5.68
N ASN A 95 -10.31 6.52 -6.02
CA ASN A 95 -11.10 7.74 -5.87
C ASN A 95 -11.95 7.77 -4.58
N ASP A 96 -11.89 6.71 -3.79
CA ASP A 96 -12.69 6.55 -2.59
C ASP A 96 -11.89 6.85 -1.33
N PHE A 97 -12.61 7.23 -0.29
CA PHE A 97 -12.04 7.56 1.01
C PHE A 97 -12.78 6.80 2.09
N TYR A 98 -12.05 6.02 2.86
CA TYR A 98 -12.59 5.18 3.93
C TYR A 98 -12.06 5.66 5.28
N GLU A 99 -12.92 5.67 6.28
CA GLU A 99 -12.58 6.13 7.62
C GLU A 99 -12.58 4.98 8.63
N SER A 100 -11.56 4.97 9.52
CA SER A 100 -11.47 4.02 10.63
C SER A 100 -10.90 4.64 11.90
N ARG A 101 -11.14 3.99 13.05
CA ARG A 101 -10.59 4.38 14.34
C ARG A 101 -9.16 3.87 14.57
N ALA A 102 -8.78 2.78 13.91
CA ALA A 102 -7.43 2.25 13.93
C ALA A 102 -7.04 1.69 12.55
N VAL A 103 -5.74 1.61 12.25
CA VAL A 103 -5.20 1.05 11.01
C VAL A 103 -4.13 0.02 11.30
N ILE A 104 -4.19 -1.12 10.59
CA ILE A 104 -3.14 -2.14 10.62
C ILE A 104 -2.48 -2.21 9.24
N LEU A 105 -1.19 -1.87 9.17
CA LEU A 105 -0.40 -1.91 7.97
C LEU A 105 0.16 -3.32 7.77
N ALA A 106 -0.34 -4.05 6.78
CA ALA A 106 0.08 -5.40 6.42
C ALA A 106 0.54 -5.48 4.95
N VAL A 107 1.26 -4.43 4.51
CA VAL A 107 1.58 -4.15 3.11
C VAL A 107 2.70 -5.03 2.52
N GLY A 108 3.30 -5.90 3.30
CA GLY A 108 4.39 -6.77 2.86
C GLY A 108 5.69 -5.99 2.61
N ILE A 109 6.56 -6.53 1.73
CA ILE A 109 7.80 -5.84 1.36
C ILE A 109 7.48 -4.83 0.26
N THR A 110 7.61 -3.56 0.61
CA THR A 110 7.60 -2.48 -0.38
C THR A 110 9.05 -2.25 -0.83
N ARG A 111 9.38 -2.64 -2.05
CA ARG A 111 10.69 -2.32 -2.63
C ARG A 111 10.67 -0.86 -3.04
N GLU A 112 11.25 -0.01 -2.21
CA GLU A 112 11.47 1.41 -2.52
C GLU A 112 12.58 1.55 -3.56
N ARG A 113 12.24 1.39 -4.83
CA ARG A 113 13.08 1.90 -5.89
C ARG A 113 12.58 3.30 -6.22
N LEU A 114 13.07 4.28 -5.47
CA LEU A 114 12.85 5.67 -5.79
C LEU A 114 13.76 6.07 -6.96
N TYR A 115 13.21 6.80 -7.90
CA TYR A 115 14.01 7.45 -8.92
C TYR A 115 14.67 8.71 -8.35
N PRO A 116 15.87 9.10 -8.80
CA PRO A 116 16.44 10.39 -8.44
C PRO A 116 15.44 11.53 -8.70
N GLY A 117 15.24 12.41 -7.71
CA GLY A 117 14.25 13.48 -7.74
C GLY A 117 12.82 13.09 -7.35
N GLU A 118 12.47 11.78 -7.31
CA GLU A 118 11.11 11.34 -7.00
C GLU A 118 10.63 11.84 -5.63
N ALA A 119 11.41 11.60 -4.57
CA ALA A 119 11.06 12.05 -3.23
C ALA A 119 11.09 13.59 -3.09
N GLU A 120 12.03 14.25 -3.78
CA GLU A 120 12.18 15.70 -3.74
C GLU A 120 10.96 16.42 -4.30
N PHE A 121 10.41 15.91 -5.44
CA PHE A 121 9.31 16.56 -6.15
C PHE A 121 7.94 15.94 -5.86
N LEU A 122 7.82 14.98 -4.93
CA LEU A 122 6.53 14.42 -4.53
C LEU A 122 5.60 15.52 -4.01
N GLY A 123 4.38 15.60 -4.57
CA GLY A 123 3.43 16.69 -4.32
C GLY A 123 3.80 18.02 -4.98
N ARG A 124 4.97 18.09 -5.63
CA ARG A 124 5.44 19.26 -6.37
C ARG A 124 5.79 18.89 -7.83
N GLY A 125 4.86 18.25 -8.50
CA GLY A 125 5.00 17.79 -9.87
C GLY A 125 5.17 16.27 -10.00
N VAL A 126 5.47 15.54 -8.94
CA VAL A 126 5.42 14.07 -8.91
C VAL A 126 4.17 13.64 -8.17
N SER A 127 3.45 12.66 -8.71
CA SER A 127 2.26 12.06 -8.11
C SER A 127 2.25 10.54 -8.31
N TYR A 128 1.59 9.83 -7.39
CA TYR A 128 1.33 8.38 -7.47
C TYR A 128 -0.13 8.07 -7.81
N CYS A 129 -0.96 9.09 -8.04
CA CYS A 129 -2.39 8.94 -8.28
C CYS A 129 -2.84 9.87 -9.41
N ALA A 130 -3.08 9.31 -10.58
CA ALA A 130 -3.54 10.11 -11.73
C ALA A 130 -4.94 10.70 -11.51
N THR A 131 -5.84 9.93 -10.92
CA THR A 131 -7.22 10.37 -10.66
C THR A 131 -7.30 11.45 -9.57
N CYS A 132 -6.37 11.44 -8.59
CA CYS A 132 -6.33 12.45 -7.53
C CYS A 132 -5.84 13.81 -8.04
N ASP A 133 -4.74 13.81 -8.79
CA ASP A 133 -3.99 15.02 -9.14
C ASP A 133 -4.10 15.41 -10.63
N GLY A 134 -4.63 14.52 -11.47
CA GLY A 134 -4.62 14.69 -12.93
C GLY A 134 -5.27 15.99 -13.39
N MET A 135 -6.34 16.44 -12.74
CA MET A 135 -7.03 17.67 -13.08
C MET A 135 -6.15 18.93 -12.99
N LEU A 136 -5.09 18.92 -12.17
CA LEU A 136 -4.11 20.00 -12.05
C LEU A 136 -3.24 20.15 -13.33
N TYR A 137 -3.24 19.09 -14.14
CA TYR A 137 -2.42 18.99 -15.36
C TYR A 137 -3.23 19.04 -16.66
N ARG A 138 -4.50 19.38 -16.60
CA ARG A 138 -5.35 19.52 -17.79
C ARG A 138 -4.71 20.50 -18.79
N GLY A 139 -4.58 20.08 -20.05
CA GLY A 139 -3.95 20.86 -21.12
C GLY A 139 -2.42 20.91 -21.07
N LYS A 140 -1.80 20.15 -20.17
CA LYS A 140 -0.34 20.10 -19.97
C LYS A 140 0.24 18.78 -20.44
N THR A 141 1.57 18.73 -20.55
CA THR A 141 2.32 17.51 -20.85
C THR A 141 2.75 16.83 -19.57
N VAL A 142 2.43 15.55 -19.43
CA VAL A 142 2.80 14.74 -18.27
C VAL A 142 3.50 13.45 -18.70
N ALA A 143 4.47 13.01 -17.90
CA ALA A 143 5.02 11.67 -18.02
C ALA A 143 4.22 10.72 -17.14
N LEU A 144 3.92 9.53 -17.63
CA LEU A 144 3.41 8.42 -16.84
C LEU A 144 4.40 7.27 -16.88
N VAL A 145 4.91 6.89 -15.71
CA VAL A 145 5.87 5.80 -15.54
C VAL A 145 5.15 4.62 -14.89
N GLY A 146 5.04 3.51 -15.62
CA GLY A 146 4.38 2.30 -15.14
C GLY A 146 4.02 1.35 -16.28
N SER A 147 3.91 0.05 -15.96
CA SER A 147 3.59 -0.99 -16.95
C SER A 147 2.36 -1.82 -16.58
N SER A 148 1.73 -1.54 -15.43
CA SER A 148 0.58 -2.27 -14.92
C SER A 148 -0.70 -1.96 -15.69
N ALA A 149 -1.74 -2.80 -15.49
CA ALA A 149 -3.07 -2.51 -16.02
C ALA A 149 -3.65 -1.20 -15.42
N GLU A 150 -3.27 -0.85 -14.19
CA GLU A 150 -3.60 0.42 -13.55
C GLU A 150 -2.95 1.59 -14.30
N ALA A 151 -1.66 1.51 -14.59
CA ALA A 151 -0.94 2.54 -15.33
C ALA A 151 -1.57 2.84 -16.70
N LYS A 152 -2.06 1.79 -17.39
CA LYS A 152 -2.78 1.96 -18.68
C LYS A 152 -4.09 2.72 -18.50
N ARG A 153 -4.91 2.34 -17.50
CA ARG A 153 -6.17 3.05 -17.21
C ARG A 153 -5.92 4.50 -16.80
N ASP A 154 -4.88 4.75 -16.02
CA ASP A 154 -4.49 6.09 -15.59
C ASP A 154 -4.01 6.95 -16.77
N ALA A 155 -3.28 6.35 -17.72
CA ALA A 155 -2.88 7.05 -18.97
C ALA A 155 -4.11 7.43 -19.80
N GLU A 156 -5.09 6.53 -19.95
CA GLU A 156 -6.36 6.80 -20.64
C GLU A 156 -7.15 7.91 -19.95
N PHE A 157 -7.24 7.85 -18.61
CA PHE A 157 -7.89 8.90 -17.81
C PHE A 157 -7.24 10.27 -18.03
N LEU A 158 -5.90 10.36 -17.92
CA LEU A 158 -5.16 11.61 -18.14
C LEU A 158 -5.38 12.18 -19.55
N ARG A 159 -5.38 11.33 -20.57
CA ARG A 159 -5.73 11.75 -21.94
C ARG A 159 -7.18 12.23 -22.03
N GLY A 160 -8.10 11.52 -21.40
CA GLY A 160 -9.53 11.86 -21.36
C GLY A 160 -9.82 13.23 -20.77
N ILE A 161 -9.04 13.67 -19.80
CA ILE A 161 -9.13 15.03 -19.23
C ILE A 161 -8.34 16.09 -19.99
N GLY A 162 -7.67 15.71 -21.10
CA GLY A 162 -6.99 16.62 -22.00
C GLY A 162 -5.49 16.81 -21.73
N CYS A 163 -4.82 15.91 -21.01
CA CYS A 163 -3.37 15.91 -20.88
C CYS A 163 -2.70 15.30 -22.13
N ASN A 164 -1.52 15.82 -22.49
CA ASN A 164 -0.60 15.15 -23.39
C ASN A 164 0.25 14.17 -22.56
N VAL A 165 0.07 12.84 -22.77
CA VAL A 165 0.67 11.81 -21.93
C VAL A 165 1.82 11.11 -22.63
N LEU A 166 3.01 11.20 -22.07
CA LEU A 166 4.20 10.44 -22.45
C LEU A 166 4.30 9.21 -21.56
N GLU A 167 4.21 8.02 -22.14
CA GLU A 167 4.23 6.75 -21.40
C GLU A 167 5.64 6.15 -21.38
N PHE A 168 6.04 5.67 -20.19
CA PHE A 168 7.34 5.07 -19.94
C PHE A 168 7.16 3.77 -19.14
N ALA A 169 7.87 2.70 -19.54
CA ALA A 169 7.84 1.42 -18.83
C ALA A 169 8.63 1.48 -17.51
N ASP A 170 8.20 0.74 -16.48
CA ASP A 170 8.85 0.73 -15.15
C ASP A 170 10.28 0.11 -15.13
N ALA A 171 10.76 -0.46 -16.24
CA ALA A 171 12.06 -1.14 -16.30
C ALA A 171 13.27 -0.20 -16.50
N ALA A 172 13.05 1.04 -16.90
CA ALA A 172 14.13 1.98 -17.24
C ALA A 172 14.66 2.73 -16.00
N ARG A 173 15.85 3.33 -16.15
CA ARG A 173 16.36 4.27 -15.16
C ARG A 173 15.84 5.66 -15.49
N TYR A 174 15.14 6.26 -14.55
CA TYR A 174 14.63 7.61 -14.67
C TYR A 174 15.30 8.53 -13.67
N GLU A 175 15.39 9.82 -14.05
CA GLU A 175 15.74 10.91 -13.15
C GLU A 175 14.74 12.03 -13.37
N ILE A 176 14.20 12.58 -12.32
CA ILE A 176 13.25 13.69 -12.34
C ILE A 176 14.01 14.94 -11.96
N ARG A 177 13.94 15.95 -12.81
CA ARG A 177 14.60 17.25 -12.59
C ARG A 177 13.62 18.40 -12.59
N GLY A 178 14.02 19.44 -11.88
CA GLY A 178 13.29 20.69 -11.80
C GLY A 178 13.95 21.63 -10.82
N THR A 179 13.33 22.77 -10.56
CA THR A 179 13.79 23.76 -9.59
C THR A 179 12.85 23.82 -8.38
N LYS A 180 11.66 24.33 -8.55
CA LYS A 180 10.62 24.37 -7.49
C LYS A 180 9.64 23.22 -7.58
N ARG A 181 9.53 22.60 -8.74
CA ARG A 181 8.65 21.48 -9.07
C ARG A 181 9.32 20.60 -10.12
N ALA A 182 8.76 19.42 -10.39
CA ALA A 182 9.22 18.59 -11.51
C ALA A 182 8.95 19.33 -12.85
N GLU A 183 9.98 19.42 -13.69
CA GLU A 183 9.97 20.13 -14.98
C GLU A 183 10.44 19.24 -16.12
N ALA A 184 11.11 18.12 -15.81
CA ALA A 184 11.59 17.18 -16.81
C ALA A 184 11.71 15.77 -16.24
N LEU A 185 11.49 14.77 -17.11
CA LEU A 185 11.87 13.38 -16.92
C LEU A 185 13.04 13.04 -17.82
N ILE A 186 14.11 12.47 -17.27
CA ILE A 186 15.26 11.98 -18.03
C ILE A 186 15.17 10.46 -18.12
N CYS A 187 15.26 9.94 -19.34
CA CYS A 187 15.23 8.52 -19.63
C CYS A 187 16.27 8.18 -20.70
N GLY A 188 17.18 7.26 -20.42
CA GLY A 188 18.19 6.83 -21.42
C GLY A 188 19.13 7.91 -21.91
N GLY A 189 19.30 9.02 -21.17
CA GLY A 189 20.09 10.18 -21.56
C GLY A 189 19.29 11.25 -22.32
N GLU A 190 18.06 10.98 -22.71
CA GLU A 190 17.13 11.95 -23.30
C GLU A 190 16.35 12.69 -22.23
N THR A 191 16.09 13.97 -22.46
CA THR A 191 15.34 14.84 -21.57
C THR A 191 13.96 15.12 -22.16
N TYR A 192 12.92 14.78 -21.42
CA TYR A 192 11.53 15.01 -21.78
C TYR A 192 10.96 16.12 -20.90
N PRO A 193 10.73 17.33 -21.45
CA PRO A 193 10.07 18.40 -20.71
C PRO A 193 8.65 18.01 -20.37
N VAL A 194 8.28 18.13 -19.09
CA VAL A 194 6.95 17.79 -18.59
C VAL A 194 6.52 18.73 -17.48
N ASP A 195 5.22 18.91 -17.34
CA ASP A 195 4.61 19.67 -16.25
C ASP A 195 4.40 18.83 -14.99
N GLY A 196 4.39 17.51 -15.15
CA GLY A 196 4.24 16.56 -14.05
C GLY A 196 4.66 15.14 -14.43
N VAL A 197 4.94 14.33 -13.41
CA VAL A 197 5.35 12.93 -13.54
C VAL A 197 4.45 12.06 -12.66
N PHE A 198 3.67 11.21 -13.29
CA PHE A 198 2.84 10.21 -12.60
C PHE A 198 3.58 8.88 -12.55
N ILE A 199 3.85 8.38 -11.35
CA ILE A 199 4.59 7.12 -11.15
C ILE A 199 3.61 6.08 -10.60
N ILE A 200 3.11 5.22 -11.48
CA ILE A 200 2.12 4.21 -11.15
C ILE A 200 2.84 2.89 -10.91
N LYS A 201 3.15 2.64 -9.63
CA LYS A 201 3.82 1.43 -9.14
C LYS A 201 2.81 0.49 -8.51
N ASP A 202 3.09 -0.80 -8.51
CA ASP A 202 2.24 -1.82 -7.86
C ASP A 202 2.18 -1.68 -6.32
N THR A 203 3.13 -0.95 -5.73
CA THR A 203 3.20 -0.69 -4.29
C THR A 203 3.58 0.76 -4.00
N VAL A 204 2.89 1.39 -3.05
CA VAL A 204 3.28 2.68 -2.47
C VAL A 204 4.30 2.41 -1.36
N SER A 205 5.36 3.22 -1.30
CA SER A 205 6.32 3.11 -0.19
C SER A 205 5.62 3.41 1.14
N VAL A 206 6.01 2.72 2.20
CA VAL A 206 5.42 2.95 3.54
C VAL A 206 5.60 4.41 3.99
N ALA A 207 6.73 5.03 3.61
CA ALA A 207 7.00 6.43 3.95
C ALA A 207 5.99 7.40 3.34
N ASN A 208 5.50 7.06 2.14
CA ASN A 208 4.52 7.87 1.42
C ASN A 208 3.08 7.48 1.79
N LEU A 209 2.88 6.22 2.19
CA LEU A 209 1.58 5.72 2.61
C LEU A 209 1.12 6.36 3.92
N VAL A 210 2.03 6.50 4.90
CA VAL A 210 1.74 7.10 6.21
C VAL A 210 2.83 8.12 6.53
N PRO A 211 2.63 9.40 6.19
CA PRO A 211 3.61 10.44 6.47
C PRO A 211 3.91 10.56 7.98
N GLY A 212 5.18 10.67 8.33
CA GLY A 212 5.63 10.81 9.72
C GLY A 212 5.77 9.49 10.49
N LEU A 213 5.51 8.34 9.87
CA LEU A 213 5.70 7.05 10.51
C LEU A 213 7.18 6.73 10.70
N GLU A 214 7.60 6.39 11.92
CA GLU A 214 8.99 6.00 12.21
C GLU A 214 9.36 4.68 11.56
N ARG A 215 10.61 4.60 11.11
CA ARG A 215 11.17 3.43 10.41
C ARG A 215 12.50 3.00 11.00
N SER A 216 12.77 1.71 10.91
CA SER A 216 14.07 1.10 11.15
C SER A 216 14.62 0.58 9.83
N GLY A 217 15.41 1.38 9.13
CA GLY A 217 15.82 1.13 7.75
C GLY A 217 14.63 1.15 6.79
N ALA A 218 14.40 0.06 6.06
CA ALA A 218 13.25 -0.09 5.16
C ALA A 218 11.97 -0.60 5.86
N ALA A 219 12.07 -1.02 7.13
CA ALA A 219 10.96 -1.57 7.89
C ALA A 219 10.24 -0.49 8.70
N ILE A 220 8.95 -0.71 8.99
CA ILE A 220 8.19 0.08 9.96
C ILE A 220 8.73 -0.26 11.36
N ALA A 221 9.07 0.76 12.14
CA ALA A 221 9.44 0.56 13.54
C ALA A 221 8.18 0.24 14.36
N VAL A 222 8.19 -0.92 15.04
CA VAL A 222 7.08 -1.36 15.89
C VAL A 222 7.57 -1.86 17.25
N GLY A 223 6.72 -1.73 18.26
CA GLY A 223 6.89 -2.37 19.55
C GLY A 223 6.61 -3.88 19.51
N ARG A 224 6.73 -4.54 20.65
CA ARG A 224 6.37 -5.99 20.80
C ARG A 224 4.87 -6.26 20.60
N ASP A 225 4.07 -5.26 20.80
CA ASP A 225 2.62 -5.19 20.61
C ASP A 225 2.23 -4.82 19.16
N MET A 226 3.21 -4.75 18.26
CA MET A 226 3.05 -4.31 16.87
C MET A 226 2.52 -2.87 16.72
N ALA A 227 2.48 -2.05 17.77
CA ALA A 227 2.16 -0.63 17.69
C ALA A 227 3.30 0.13 16.99
N ALA A 228 2.93 1.00 16.05
CA ALA A 228 3.84 1.91 15.38
C ALA A 228 3.96 3.25 16.14
N SER A 229 4.75 4.18 15.62
CA SER A 229 4.98 5.48 16.28
C SER A 229 3.77 6.41 16.34
N ILE A 230 2.74 6.16 15.53
CA ILE A 230 1.51 6.95 15.51
C ILE A 230 0.44 6.18 16.29
N PRO A 231 -0.13 6.75 17.39
CA PRO A 231 -1.18 6.09 18.16
C PRO A 231 -2.37 5.68 17.29
N GLY A 232 -2.83 4.43 17.40
CA GLY A 232 -3.87 3.85 16.56
C GLY A 232 -3.38 3.26 15.23
N VAL A 233 -2.09 3.36 14.93
CA VAL A 233 -1.45 2.69 13.78
C VAL A 233 -0.62 1.50 14.27
N PHE A 234 -0.85 0.36 13.66
CA PHE A 234 -0.14 -0.90 13.92
C PHE A 234 0.46 -1.41 12.62
N ALA A 235 1.48 -2.28 12.69
CA ALA A 235 2.03 -2.90 11.49
C ALA A 235 2.39 -4.35 11.75
N ALA A 236 2.28 -5.20 10.70
CA ALA A 236 2.52 -6.63 10.82
C ALA A 236 3.02 -7.26 9.51
N GLY A 237 3.80 -8.30 9.61
CA GLY A 237 4.34 -9.08 8.51
C GLY A 237 5.65 -8.51 7.99
N ASP A 238 5.92 -8.69 6.71
CA ASP A 238 7.21 -8.37 6.13
C ASP A 238 7.57 -6.87 6.16
N CYS A 239 6.56 -6.00 6.27
CA CYS A 239 6.79 -4.56 6.40
C CYS A 239 7.42 -4.16 7.75
N THR A 240 7.41 -5.04 8.75
CA THR A 240 8.11 -4.83 10.05
C THR A 240 9.54 -5.35 10.04
N GLY A 241 9.99 -5.98 8.95
CA GLY A 241 11.36 -6.48 8.79
C GLY A 241 11.46 -8.00 8.82
N LYS A 242 12.71 -8.47 8.80
CA LYS A 242 13.05 -9.92 8.79
C LYS A 242 12.68 -10.61 10.11
N PRO A 243 12.46 -11.95 10.08
CA PRO A 243 12.51 -12.84 8.92
C PRO A 243 11.24 -12.75 8.06
N TYR A 244 11.38 -12.88 6.73
CA TYR A 244 10.25 -12.86 5.80
C TYR A 244 9.63 -14.26 5.71
N GLN A 245 8.71 -14.56 6.63
CA GLN A 245 8.09 -15.87 6.80
C GLN A 245 6.58 -15.73 6.97
N ALA A 246 5.80 -16.59 6.29
CA ALA A 246 4.35 -16.58 6.39
C ALA A 246 3.86 -16.81 7.84
N ALA A 247 4.51 -17.71 8.59
CA ALA A 247 4.15 -17.99 9.98
C ALA A 247 4.42 -16.78 10.90
N LYS A 248 5.55 -16.05 10.71
CA LYS A 248 5.80 -14.78 11.41
C LYS A 248 4.71 -13.77 11.09
N ALA A 249 4.40 -13.60 9.80
CA ALA A 249 3.40 -12.64 9.34
C ALA A 249 2.02 -12.92 9.96
N VAL A 250 1.58 -14.17 10.01
CA VAL A 250 0.34 -14.57 10.69
C VAL A 250 0.38 -14.24 12.18
N GLY A 251 1.47 -14.57 12.88
CA GLY A 251 1.64 -14.27 14.30
C GLY A 251 1.61 -12.79 14.62
N GLU A 252 2.34 -11.97 13.84
CA GLU A 252 2.32 -10.52 14.01
C GLU A 252 0.97 -9.90 13.66
N GLY A 253 0.27 -10.39 12.64
CA GLY A 253 -1.08 -9.96 12.30
C GLY A 253 -2.06 -10.18 13.45
N ASN A 254 -1.97 -11.33 14.12
CA ASN A 254 -2.76 -11.62 15.31
C ASN A 254 -2.45 -10.65 16.46
N ILE A 255 -1.17 -10.41 16.77
CA ILE A 255 -0.75 -9.48 17.82
C ILE A 255 -1.23 -8.06 17.50
N ALA A 256 -0.99 -7.57 16.28
CA ALA A 256 -1.42 -6.25 15.86
C ALA A 256 -2.93 -6.02 16.02
N ALA A 257 -3.73 -7.03 15.68
CA ALA A 257 -5.18 -6.95 15.84
C ALA A 257 -5.64 -6.95 17.32
N LEU A 258 -5.01 -7.75 18.16
CA LEU A 258 -5.31 -7.75 19.61
C LEU A 258 -4.98 -6.39 20.21
N SER A 259 -3.82 -5.83 19.88
CA SER A 259 -3.39 -4.51 20.35
C SER A 259 -4.26 -3.37 19.79
N ALA A 260 -4.69 -3.46 18.53
CA ALA A 260 -5.65 -2.52 17.97
C ALA A 260 -7.00 -2.58 18.68
N CYS A 261 -7.49 -3.77 18.99
CA CYS A 261 -8.74 -3.93 19.76
C CYS A 261 -8.62 -3.33 21.18
N GLU A 262 -7.52 -3.59 21.88
CA GLU A 262 -7.26 -3.00 23.20
C GLU A 262 -7.17 -1.47 23.13
N TYR A 263 -6.48 -0.92 22.14
CA TYR A 263 -6.43 0.52 21.89
C TYR A 263 -7.84 1.10 21.72
N LEU A 264 -8.68 0.49 20.88
CA LEU A 264 -10.03 0.93 20.60
C LEU A 264 -10.95 0.88 21.84
N ASP A 265 -10.74 -0.09 22.72
CA ASP A 265 -11.52 -0.25 23.96
C ASP A 265 -11.11 0.81 25.02
N ASN A 266 -9.88 1.30 24.97
CA ASN A 266 -9.34 2.30 25.90
C ASN A 266 -9.54 3.76 25.42
N VAL A 267 -9.67 4.00 24.11
CA VAL A 267 -9.94 5.33 23.54
C VAL A 267 -11.46 5.48 23.37
N LYS A 268 -12.07 6.20 24.32
CA LYS A 268 -13.52 6.53 24.30
C LYS A 268 -13.78 7.76 23.44
#